data_ed207331d6cb723302d5748dc7985154
#
_entry.id   ed207331d6cb723302d5748dc7985154
#
_cell.length_a   1.000
_cell.length_b   1.000
_cell.length_c   1.000
_cell.angle_alpha   90.00
_cell.angle_beta   90.00
_cell.angle_gamma   90.00
#
_symmetry.space_group_name_H-M   'P 1'
#
loop_
_entity.id
_entity.type
_entity.pdbx_description
1 polymer ?
#
loop_
_entity_poly.entity_id
_entity_poly.type
_entity_poly.pdbx_seq_one_letter_code
_entity_poly.pdbx_strand_id
1 'polypeptide(L)' 'MKIKQVVIVGQHEVELQTTELDEKKLGPNEILIETEYTYISTGTELANYSGKEPKVFQPGAWCAYPWKSGYANVGIVKDV' A
#
# COMPACT_ATOMS: atom_id res chain seq x y z
N MET A 1 -11.76 -10.76 6.93
CA MET A 1 -11.63 -10.99 5.47
C MET A 1 -10.16 -10.92 5.06
N LYS A 2 -9.77 -11.70 4.10
CA LYS A 2 -8.39 -11.69 3.60
C LYS A 2 -8.25 -10.69 2.46
N ILE A 3 -7.20 -9.90 2.50
CA ILE A 3 -6.86 -8.96 1.43
C ILE A 3 -5.47 -9.26 0.89
N LYS A 4 -5.27 -8.94 -0.37
CA LYS A 4 -3.97 -9.05 -1.03
C LYS A 4 -3.41 -7.66 -1.32
N GLN A 5 -2.12 -7.50 -1.14
CA GLN A 5 -1.45 -6.23 -1.31
C GLN A 5 -0.06 -6.41 -1.91
N VAL A 6 0.28 -5.57 -2.87
CA VAL A 6 1.64 -5.51 -3.43
C VAL A 6 2.50 -4.65 -2.51
N VAL A 7 3.59 -5.23 -2.00
CA VAL A 7 4.49 -4.57 -1.07
C VAL A 7 5.89 -4.58 -1.64
N ILE A 8 6.54 -3.42 -1.66
CA ILE A 8 7.96 -3.30 -2.02
C ILE A 8 8.75 -3.52 -0.74
N VAL A 9 9.36 -4.71 -0.61
CA VAL A 9 10.02 -5.12 0.64
C VAL A 9 11.48 -4.71 0.72
N GLY A 10 12.08 -4.37 -0.40
CA GLY A 10 13.46 -3.91 -0.49
C GLY A 10 13.76 -3.38 -1.88
N GLN A 11 14.99 -2.95 -2.10
CA GLN A 11 15.42 -2.47 -3.42
C GLN A 11 15.30 -3.61 -4.45
N HIS A 12 14.53 -3.35 -5.53
CA HIS A 12 14.23 -4.33 -6.59
C HIS A 12 13.53 -5.60 -6.10
N GLU A 13 12.85 -5.54 -4.94
CA GLU A 13 12.16 -6.68 -4.35
C GLU A 13 10.69 -6.35 -4.11
N VAL A 14 9.79 -7.11 -4.73
CA VAL A 14 8.34 -6.93 -4.63
C VAL A 14 7.69 -8.25 -4.24
N GLU A 15 6.73 -8.20 -3.32
CA GLU A 15 5.96 -9.37 -2.90
C GLU A 15 4.47 -9.07 -2.96
N LEU A 16 3.68 -10.11 -3.28
CA LEU A 16 2.25 -10.09 -3.08
C LEU A 16 1.98 -10.70 -1.70
N GLN A 17 1.51 -9.86 -0.77
CA GLN A 17 1.23 -10.28 0.60
C GLN A 17 -0.27 -10.41 0.83
N THR A 18 -0.65 -11.41 1.65
CA THR A 18 -2.02 -11.59 2.10
C THR A 18 -2.09 -11.22 3.57
N THR A 19 -3.00 -10.32 3.92
CA THR A 19 -3.21 -9.90 5.29
C THR A 19 -4.67 -10.06 5.68
N GLU A 20 -4.94 -10.10 6.98
CA GLU A 20 -6.29 -10.19 7.51
C GLU A 20 -6.79 -8.78 7.82
N LEU A 21 -7.97 -8.44 7.32
CA LEU A 21 -8.65 -7.18 7.62
C LEU A 21 -9.91 -7.47 8.43
N ASP A 22 -10.03 -6.84 9.60
CA ASP A 22 -11.25 -6.91 10.40
C ASP A 22 -12.14 -5.71 10.07
N GLU A 23 -13.15 -5.93 9.23
CA GLU A 23 -14.09 -4.90 8.81
C GLU A 23 -14.97 -4.37 9.93
N LYS A 24 -15.06 -5.11 11.06
CA LYS A 24 -15.82 -4.68 12.25
C LYS A 24 -15.06 -3.67 13.10
N LYS A 25 -13.75 -3.51 12.87
CA LYS A 25 -12.90 -2.57 13.59
C LYS A 25 -12.70 -1.25 12.86
N LEU A 26 -13.65 -0.89 12.02
CA LEU A 26 -13.62 0.38 11.30
C LEU A 26 -13.65 1.54 12.31
N GLY A 27 -12.66 2.45 12.18
CA GLY A 27 -12.55 3.61 13.04
C GLY A 27 -13.55 4.72 12.69
N PRO A 28 -13.70 5.75 13.55
CA PRO A 28 -14.70 6.80 13.35
C PRO A 28 -14.46 7.67 12.12
N ASN A 29 -13.22 7.74 11.64
CA ASN A 29 -12.84 8.52 10.44
C ASN A 29 -12.39 7.62 9.31
N GLU A 30 -12.83 6.37 9.29
CA GLU A 30 -12.46 5.40 8.28
C GLU A 30 -13.67 4.93 7.48
N ILE A 31 -13.42 4.53 6.25
CA ILE A 31 -14.43 3.91 5.39
C ILE A 31 -13.88 2.61 4.82
N LEU A 32 -14.76 1.66 4.54
CA LEU A 32 -14.41 0.43 3.84
C LEU A 32 -14.74 0.58 2.36
N ILE A 33 -13.76 0.38 1.50
CA ILE A 33 -13.91 0.49 0.05
C ILE A 33 -13.66 -0.88 -0.59
N GLU A 34 -14.60 -1.34 -1.42
CA GLU A 34 -14.35 -2.46 -2.33
C GLU A 34 -13.63 -1.92 -3.55
N THR A 35 -12.36 -2.25 -3.68
CA THR A 35 -11.49 -1.75 -4.74
C THR A 35 -11.89 -2.30 -6.11
N GLU A 36 -12.05 -1.41 -7.08
CA GLU A 36 -12.23 -1.78 -8.48
C GLU A 36 -10.93 -1.61 -9.26
N TYR A 37 -10.23 -0.50 -9.02
CA TYR A 37 -8.97 -0.16 -9.69
C TYR A 37 -8.02 0.49 -8.74
N THR A 38 -6.72 0.24 -8.94
CA THR A 38 -5.64 1.00 -8.31
C THR A 38 -4.84 1.71 -9.38
N TYR A 39 -4.26 2.85 -9.02
CA TYR A 39 -3.39 3.62 -9.88
C TYR A 39 -1.95 3.44 -9.45
N ILE A 40 -1.08 3.10 -10.41
CA ILE A 40 0.36 3.00 -10.15
C ILE A 40 1.03 4.31 -10.56
N SER A 41 1.60 4.99 -9.57
CA SER A 41 2.39 6.20 -9.81
C SER A 41 3.79 5.80 -10.27
N THR A 42 4.08 5.97 -11.54
CA THR A 42 5.36 5.57 -12.13
C THR A 42 6.54 6.30 -11.48
N GLY A 43 6.37 7.58 -11.12
CA GLY A 43 7.44 8.34 -10.46
C GLY A 43 7.75 7.85 -9.07
N THR A 44 6.73 7.85 -8.19
CA THR A 44 6.91 7.51 -6.77
C THR A 44 7.22 6.04 -6.58
N GLU A 45 6.49 5.16 -7.25
CA GLU A 45 6.67 3.71 -7.06
C GLU A 45 7.98 3.20 -7.66
N LEU A 46 8.40 3.75 -8.81
CA LEU A 46 9.71 3.43 -9.37
C LEU A 46 10.86 3.94 -8.52
N ALA A 47 10.74 5.15 -7.95
CA ALA A 47 11.76 5.69 -7.06
C ALA A 47 11.92 4.82 -5.82
N ASN A 48 10.83 4.31 -5.26
CA ASN A 48 10.85 3.39 -4.13
C ASN A 48 11.44 2.03 -4.53
N TYR A 49 10.95 1.44 -5.59
CA TYR A 49 11.40 0.13 -6.05
C TYR A 49 12.89 0.10 -6.41
N SER A 50 13.38 1.11 -7.10
CA SER A 50 14.78 1.17 -7.55
C SER A 50 15.75 1.62 -6.46
N GLY A 51 15.24 2.15 -5.35
CA GLY A 51 16.07 2.70 -4.27
C GLY A 51 16.66 4.06 -4.60
N LYS A 52 16.19 4.75 -5.64
CA LYS A 52 16.67 6.10 -5.99
C LYS A 52 16.27 7.14 -4.95
N GLU A 53 15.18 6.91 -4.21
CA GLU A 53 14.81 7.75 -3.08
C GLU A 53 15.58 7.27 -1.85
N PRO A 54 16.58 8.03 -1.36
CA PRO A 54 17.44 7.55 -0.25
C PRO A 54 16.68 7.28 1.05
N LYS A 55 15.52 7.90 1.24
CA LYS A 55 14.71 7.71 2.45
C LYS A 55 14.13 6.31 2.59
N VAL A 56 14.11 5.51 1.51
CA VAL A 56 13.64 4.12 1.58
C VAL A 56 14.48 3.26 2.51
N PHE A 57 15.74 3.64 2.73
CA PHE A 57 16.66 2.95 3.62
C PHE A 57 16.68 3.53 5.05
N GLN A 58 15.84 4.53 5.33
CA GLN A 58 15.78 5.18 6.64
C GLN A 58 14.57 4.65 7.42
N PRO A 59 14.77 3.88 8.50
CA PRO A 59 13.67 3.41 9.35
C PRO A 59 12.82 4.58 9.86
N GLY A 60 11.50 4.44 9.77
CA GLY A 60 10.56 5.47 10.19
C GLY A 60 10.20 6.49 9.12
N ALA A 61 10.89 6.53 7.97
CA ALA A 61 10.48 7.38 6.86
C ALA A 61 9.18 6.86 6.23
N TRP A 62 8.37 7.75 5.65
CA TRP A 62 7.07 7.38 5.07
C TRP A 62 7.18 6.35 3.94
N CYS A 63 8.30 6.35 3.21
CA CYS A 63 8.56 5.46 2.09
C CYS A 63 9.56 4.35 2.41
N ALA A 64 9.92 4.17 3.70
CA ALA A 64 10.87 3.14 4.11
C ALA A 64 10.36 1.73 3.79
N TYR A 65 11.26 0.84 3.41
CA TYR A 65 10.92 -0.57 3.20
C TYR A 65 10.53 -1.24 4.53
N PRO A 66 9.59 -2.16 4.56
CA PRO A 66 8.68 -2.52 3.47
C PRO A 66 7.64 -1.43 3.22
N TRP A 67 7.37 -1.10 1.97
CA TRP A 67 6.44 -0.04 1.60
C TRP A 67 5.24 -0.61 0.85
N LYS A 68 4.06 -0.28 1.33
CA LYS A 68 2.79 -0.68 0.70
C LYS A 68 2.52 0.23 -0.48
N SER A 69 2.60 -0.34 -1.69
CA SER A 69 2.39 0.39 -2.92
C SER A 69 0.91 0.54 -3.27
N GLY A 70 0.61 1.23 -4.39
CA GLY A 70 -0.76 1.35 -4.87
C GLY A 70 -1.61 2.27 -3.99
N TYR A 71 -1.09 3.43 -3.65
CA TYR A 71 -1.76 4.36 -2.74
C TYR A 71 -2.98 5.06 -3.33
N ALA A 72 -3.17 5.03 -4.64
CA ALA A 72 -4.34 5.59 -5.29
C ALA A 72 -5.34 4.49 -5.63
N ASN A 73 -6.58 4.65 -5.16
CA ASN A 73 -7.61 3.61 -5.21
C ASN A 73 -8.95 4.20 -5.64
N VAL A 74 -9.66 3.48 -6.49
CA VAL A 74 -11.03 3.79 -6.89
C VAL A 74 -11.89 2.55 -6.62
N GLY A 75 -12.98 2.74 -5.92
CA GLY A 75 -13.88 1.64 -5.59
C GLY A 75 -15.21 2.12 -5.04
N ILE A 76 -15.98 1.18 -4.50
CA ILE A 76 -17.31 1.42 -3.96
C ILE A 76 -17.23 1.37 -2.44
N VAL A 77 -17.76 2.41 -1.78
CA VAL A 77 -17.84 2.44 -0.31
C VAL A 77 -18.84 1.39 0.16
N LYS A 78 -18.39 0.48 1.02
CA LYS A 78 -19.20 -0.61 1.57
C LYS A 78 -19.66 -0.33 2.99
N ASP A 79 -18.88 0.43 3.75
CA ASP A 79 -19.19 0.77 5.14
C ASP A 79 -18.49 2.07 5.54
N VAL A 80 -19.07 2.75 6.51
CA VAL A 80 -18.56 4.03 7.05
C VAL A 80 -18.45 4.00 8.58
#